data_35d65ece2e758f967d9799a2c6bfb084
#
_entry.id   35d65ece2e758f967d9799a2c6bfb084
#
_cell.length_a   1.000
_cell.length_b   1.000
_cell.length_c   1.000
_cell.angle_alpha   90.00
_cell.angle_beta   90.00
_cell.angle_gamma   90.00
#
_symmetry.space_group_name_H-M   'P 1'
#
loop_
_entity.id
_entity.type
_entity.pdbx_description
1 polymer ?
#
loop_
_entity_poly.entity_id
_entity_poly.type
_entity_poly.pdbx_seq_one_letter_code
_entity_poly.pdbx_strand_id
1 'polypeptide(L)'
;MTTDHRVGVTTGIARLHASPDLAGPGRLGLVTNHTGVLPDLRPAAPALLDAGARLVALFGPEHGLHGTGQAGESEAVRTDPATGLPVHDTYGRDAERLDKLLIDSGVDALVYDLQDIGARFYTYVWTMFDLMVSAARTGVRFVVADRPNPLGGLVSEGPLLDRAYAGFLGRAPVPVRHGLTCGELARYLNTSAVLDAAGTAADLTVIDAIGWRRAMHAEATGLPWVAPSPNMPTTATATVYPGTCLFEGTNLSEGRGTTQPFETVGAPYIDARFAPALAELALPGVHFRDLRFVPTFHKHAGRSLRGVQLHVTDRDTFAPVRTAVAMLATLRRLYPDDFAWHTPGGGAEGAGHRHFIDLLWGSDRLRRAVDADDDPLKLCDPPAPPARWAGEDALLYT
;
A
#
# COMPACT_ATOMS: atom_id res chain seq x y z
N MET A 1 -37.18 -8.02 16.77
CA MET A 1 -35.80 -8.08 16.29
C MET A 1 -35.34 -6.65 16.06
N THR A 2 -34.66 -6.07 17.04
CA THR A 2 -34.06 -4.75 16.95
C THR A 2 -32.84 -4.90 16.05
N THR A 3 -32.88 -4.35 14.84
CA THR A 3 -31.70 -4.16 13.98
C THR A 3 -30.74 -3.26 14.74
N ASP A 4 -29.71 -3.86 15.28
CA ASP A 4 -28.53 -3.16 15.79
C ASP A 4 -27.92 -2.43 14.57
N HIS A 5 -28.24 -1.15 14.42
CA HIS A 5 -27.56 -0.28 13.49
C HIS A 5 -26.15 -0.08 14.01
N ARG A 6 -25.25 -1.03 13.72
CA ARG A 6 -23.81 -0.77 13.84
C ARG A 6 -23.54 0.47 13.00
N VAL A 7 -23.29 1.57 13.68
CA VAL A 7 -22.84 2.80 13.01
C VAL A 7 -21.51 2.43 12.36
N GLY A 8 -21.54 2.22 11.05
CA GLY A 8 -20.33 1.93 10.25
C GLY A 8 -19.38 3.11 10.29
N VAL A 9 -18.15 2.88 9.90
CA VAL A 9 -17.16 3.95 9.79
C VAL A 9 -17.59 4.93 8.69
N THR A 10 -17.53 6.23 8.98
CA THR A 10 -17.72 7.29 8.01
C THR A 10 -16.35 7.79 7.55
N THR A 11 -16.00 7.59 6.29
CA THR A 11 -14.71 7.99 5.72
C THR A 11 -14.61 9.51 5.55
N GLY A 12 -13.37 10.04 5.47
CA GLY A 12 -13.13 11.46 5.20
C GLY A 12 -13.82 11.96 3.93
N ILE A 13 -13.86 11.15 2.87
CA ILE A 13 -14.54 11.53 1.61
C ILE A 13 -16.07 11.58 1.78
N ALA A 14 -16.66 10.73 2.60
CA ALA A 14 -18.09 10.78 2.89
C ALA A 14 -18.44 12.05 3.71
N ARG A 15 -17.56 12.45 4.61
CA ARG A 15 -17.70 13.72 5.34
C ARG A 15 -17.57 14.93 4.41
N LEU A 16 -16.59 14.89 3.50
CA LEU A 16 -16.41 15.94 2.51
C LEU A 16 -17.62 16.05 1.58
N HIS A 17 -18.20 14.93 1.15
CA HIS A 17 -19.44 14.92 0.38
C HIS A 17 -20.61 15.56 1.15
N ALA A 18 -20.74 15.27 2.43
CA ALA A 18 -21.79 15.87 3.27
C ALA A 18 -21.55 17.37 3.57
N SER A 19 -20.30 17.81 3.54
CA SER A 19 -19.89 19.19 3.85
C SER A 19 -18.68 19.59 3.00
N PRO A 20 -18.89 20.03 1.74
CA PRO A 20 -17.80 20.38 0.82
C PRO A 20 -16.84 21.46 1.34
N ASP A 21 -17.32 22.33 2.22
CA ASP A 21 -16.52 23.40 2.84
C ASP A 21 -15.36 22.86 3.71
N LEU A 22 -15.36 21.58 4.08
CA LEU A 22 -14.25 20.96 4.81
C LEU A 22 -12.92 20.97 4.02
N ALA A 23 -12.97 21.02 2.68
CA ALA A 23 -11.78 21.20 1.86
C ALA A 23 -11.28 22.66 1.79
N GLY A 24 -12.02 23.60 2.41
CA GLY A 24 -11.78 25.02 2.30
C GLY A 24 -12.15 25.61 0.93
N PRO A 25 -11.95 26.93 0.75
CA PRO A 25 -12.38 27.64 -0.46
C PRO A 25 -11.48 27.30 -1.66
N GLY A 26 -12.01 27.50 -2.89
CA GLY A 26 -11.24 27.46 -4.12
C GLY A 26 -11.57 26.28 -5.02
N ARG A 27 -10.76 26.10 -6.07
CA ARG A 27 -10.88 25.01 -7.07
C ARG A 27 -10.18 23.78 -6.55
N LEU A 28 -10.88 22.65 -6.53
CA LEU A 28 -10.37 21.40 -6.00
C LEU A 28 -9.87 20.48 -7.12
N GLY A 29 -8.71 19.86 -6.91
CA GLY A 29 -8.27 18.68 -7.63
C GLY A 29 -8.48 17.45 -6.76
N LEU A 30 -8.98 16.34 -7.31
CA LEU A 30 -9.17 15.10 -6.57
C LEU A 30 -8.13 14.07 -7.01
N VAL A 31 -7.26 13.68 -6.10
CA VAL A 31 -6.31 12.58 -6.28
C VAL A 31 -7.03 11.30 -5.89
N THR A 32 -7.41 10.50 -6.88
CA THR A 32 -8.30 9.35 -6.67
C THR A 32 -8.12 8.29 -7.75
N ASN A 33 -8.74 7.15 -7.52
CA ASN A 33 -8.97 6.11 -8.52
C ASN A 33 -10.34 5.45 -8.25
N HIS A 34 -10.57 4.27 -8.83
CA HIS A 34 -11.81 3.49 -8.67
C HIS A 34 -12.14 3.10 -7.21
N THR A 35 -11.18 3.21 -6.26
CA THR A 35 -11.45 3.02 -4.82
C THR A 35 -12.07 4.25 -4.15
N GLY A 36 -12.02 5.40 -4.82
CA GLY A 36 -12.62 6.64 -4.36
C GLY A 36 -14.14 6.56 -4.43
N VAL A 37 -14.75 5.84 -3.50
CA VAL A 37 -16.19 5.65 -3.38
C VAL A 37 -16.70 6.07 -2.01
N LEU A 38 -17.97 6.49 -1.98
CA LEU A 38 -18.75 6.67 -0.75
C LEU A 38 -19.11 5.29 -0.15
N PRO A 39 -19.58 5.22 1.11
CA PRO A 39 -19.99 3.95 1.72
C PRO A 39 -21.09 3.19 0.96
N ASP A 40 -21.87 3.87 0.15
CA ASP A 40 -22.93 3.31 -0.73
C ASP A 40 -22.41 2.94 -2.12
N LEU A 41 -21.08 2.94 -2.33
CA LEU A 41 -20.38 2.64 -3.58
C LEU A 41 -20.54 3.67 -4.71
N ARG A 42 -21.20 4.81 -4.48
CA ARG A 42 -21.19 5.90 -5.48
C ARG A 42 -19.76 6.44 -5.66
N PRO A 43 -19.27 6.62 -6.89
CA PRO A 43 -17.97 7.23 -7.13
C PRO A 43 -17.87 8.63 -6.51
N ALA A 44 -16.76 8.93 -5.86
CA ALA A 44 -16.58 10.16 -5.10
C ALA A 44 -16.59 11.41 -5.99
N ALA A 45 -15.98 11.37 -7.18
CA ALA A 45 -15.87 12.54 -8.05
C ALA A 45 -17.24 13.08 -8.51
N PRO A 46 -18.14 12.29 -9.14
CA PRO A 46 -19.46 12.78 -9.45
C PRO A 46 -20.27 13.15 -8.20
N ALA A 47 -20.18 12.38 -7.12
CA ALA A 47 -20.91 12.69 -5.89
C ALA A 47 -20.49 14.05 -5.26
N LEU A 48 -19.22 14.40 -5.31
CA LEU A 48 -18.72 15.70 -4.85
C LEU A 48 -19.23 16.84 -5.73
N LEU A 49 -19.28 16.66 -7.06
CA LEU A 49 -19.85 17.64 -7.99
C LEU A 49 -21.34 17.87 -7.69
N ASP A 50 -22.11 16.80 -7.49
CA ASP A 50 -23.54 16.88 -7.14
C ASP A 50 -23.76 17.59 -5.79
N ALA A 51 -22.81 17.45 -4.85
CA ALA A 51 -22.83 18.15 -3.57
C ALA A 51 -22.39 19.63 -3.67
N GLY A 52 -21.99 20.11 -4.85
CA GLY A 52 -21.60 21.49 -5.08
C GLY A 52 -20.11 21.78 -4.82
N ALA A 53 -19.27 20.77 -4.67
CA ALA A 53 -17.81 20.96 -4.59
C ALA A 53 -17.26 21.53 -5.92
N ARG A 54 -16.36 22.51 -5.84
CA ARG A 54 -15.74 23.12 -7.04
C ARG A 54 -14.60 22.23 -7.57
N LEU A 55 -14.94 20.99 -7.93
CA LEU A 55 -13.98 20.05 -8.49
C LEU A 55 -13.68 20.42 -9.95
N VAL A 56 -12.41 20.60 -10.31
CA VAL A 56 -11.98 21.06 -11.65
C VAL A 56 -11.02 20.09 -12.35
N ALA A 57 -10.40 19.16 -11.64
CA ALA A 57 -9.47 18.20 -12.21
C ALA A 57 -9.42 16.91 -11.37
N LEU A 58 -9.06 15.79 -12.00
CA LEU A 58 -8.77 14.50 -11.38
C LEU A 58 -7.29 14.16 -11.57
N PHE A 59 -6.71 13.48 -10.59
CA PHE A 59 -5.31 13.06 -10.59
C PHE A 59 -5.25 11.56 -10.30
N GLY A 60 -4.77 10.77 -11.29
CA GLY A 60 -4.68 9.31 -11.20
C GLY A 60 -3.31 8.86 -10.69
N PRO A 61 -3.25 7.88 -9.75
CA PRO A 61 -2.01 7.25 -9.30
C PRO A 61 -1.56 6.13 -10.25
N GLU A 62 -0.60 5.30 -9.82
CA GLU A 62 -0.32 3.99 -10.42
C GLU A 62 -1.64 3.21 -10.64
N HIS A 63 -1.71 2.40 -11.68
CA HIS A 63 -2.90 1.72 -12.19
C HIS A 63 -3.94 2.62 -12.88
N GLY A 64 -3.78 3.95 -12.81
CA GLY A 64 -4.68 4.92 -13.43
C GLY A 64 -5.96 5.23 -12.63
N LEU A 65 -6.80 6.09 -13.18
CA LEU A 65 -8.06 6.52 -12.55
C LEU A 65 -9.07 5.35 -12.41
N HIS A 66 -9.13 4.47 -13.40
CA HIS A 66 -10.07 3.34 -13.42
C HIS A 66 -9.46 2.05 -12.83
N GLY A 67 -8.16 2.04 -12.54
CA GLY A 67 -7.45 0.90 -11.95
C GLY A 67 -7.20 -0.26 -12.91
N THR A 68 -7.16 -0.01 -14.21
CA THR A 68 -7.01 -1.07 -15.24
C THR A 68 -5.56 -1.38 -15.58
N GLY A 69 -4.61 -0.48 -15.27
CA GLY A 69 -3.19 -0.69 -15.46
C GLY A 69 -2.64 -1.79 -14.55
N GLN A 70 -1.69 -2.58 -15.04
CA GLN A 70 -0.94 -3.53 -14.21
C GLN A 70 0.10 -2.81 -13.33
N ALA A 71 0.79 -3.55 -12.46
CA ALA A 71 1.86 -2.97 -11.63
C ALA A 71 2.94 -2.33 -12.52
N GLY A 72 3.29 -1.07 -12.23
CA GLY A 72 4.23 -0.28 -13.02
C GLY A 72 3.61 0.45 -14.20
N GLU A 73 2.28 0.41 -14.36
CA GLU A 73 1.56 1.05 -15.47
C GLU A 73 0.57 2.11 -14.96
N SER A 74 0.23 3.05 -15.84
CA SER A 74 -0.87 4.00 -15.66
C SER A 74 -1.77 4.02 -16.90
N GLU A 75 -2.88 4.75 -16.82
CA GLU A 75 -3.84 4.87 -17.91
C GLU A 75 -3.63 6.16 -18.73
N ALA A 76 -3.81 6.07 -20.04
CA ALA A 76 -3.72 7.22 -20.95
C ALA A 76 -5.04 8.04 -21.01
N VAL A 77 -5.87 8.03 -19.96
CA VAL A 77 -7.14 8.78 -19.91
C VAL A 77 -6.85 10.25 -19.70
N ARG A 78 -7.39 11.12 -20.58
CA ARG A 78 -7.22 12.58 -20.49
C ARG A 78 -8.45 13.30 -19.97
N THR A 79 -9.62 12.71 -20.08
CA THR A 79 -10.89 13.26 -19.62
C THR A 79 -11.74 12.13 -19.07
N ASP A 80 -12.23 12.30 -17.85
CA ASP A 80 -13.14 11.33 -17.25
C ASP A 80 -14.53 11.43 -17.89
N PRO A 81 -15.06 10.34 -18.47
CA PRO A 81 -16.34 10.39 -19.15
C PRO A 81 -17.53 10.61 -18.21
N ALA A 82 -17.39 10.30 -16.91
CA ALA A 82 -18.47 10.46 -15.94
C ALA A 82 -18.64 11.91 -15.49
N THR A 83 -17.55 12.67 -15.39
CA THR A 83 -17.56 14.04 -14.87
C THR A 83 -17.25 15.09 -15.93
N GLY A 84 -16.66 14.68 -17.07
CA GLY A 84 -16.13 15.60 -18.08
C GLY A 84 -14.87 16.33 -17.65
N LEU A 85 -14.31 16.03 -16.48
CA LEU A 85 -13.13 16.70 -15.95
C LEU A 85 -11.83 16.19 -16.60
N PRO A 86 -10.80 17.07 -16.72
CA PRO A 86 -9.48 16.64 -17.14
C PRO A 86 -8.88 15.67 -16.11
N VAL A 87 -8.20 14.64 -16.62
CA VAL A 87 -7.47 13.64 -15.84
C VAL A 87 -5.98 13.83 -16.04
N HIS A 88 -5.26 14.00 -14.94
CA HIS A 88 -3.82 14.12 -14.90
C HIS A 88 -3.21 12.85 -14.32
N ASP A 89 -2.32 12.23 -15.09
CA ASP A 89 -1.53 11.10 -14.59
C ASP A 89 -0.39 11.61 -13.70
N THR A 90 -0.26 11.08 -12.49
CA THR A 90 0.81 11.46 -11.54
C THR A 90 1.91 10.41 -11.44
N TYR A 91 1.70 9.21 -12.01
CA TYR A 91 2.62 8.10 -11.86
C TYR A 91 3.93 8.32 -12.65
N GLY A 92 5.06 7.98 -12.02
CA GLY A 92 6.39 8.04 -12.66
C GLY A 92 6.86 9.46 -13.02
N ARG A 93 6.23 10.51 -12.49
CA ARG A 93 6.65 11.89 -12.73
C ARG A 93 7.70 12.33 -11.72
N ASP A 94 8.70 13.05 -12.22
CA ASP A 94 9.63 13.77 -11.36
C ASP A 94 8.99 15.00 -10.70
N ALA A 95 9.67 15.56 -9.72
CA ALA A 95 9.17 16.66 -8.93
C ALA A 95 8.84 17.91 -9.75
N GLU A 96 9.67 18.26 -10.75
CA GLU A 96 9.46 19.44 -11.59
C GLU A 96 8.21 19.30 -12.47
N ARG A 97 7.97 18.09 -12.98
CA ARG A 97 6.78 17.78 -13.77
C ARG A 97 5.52 17.81 -12.92
N LEU A 98 5.59 17.37 -11.66
CA LEU A 98 4.47 17.47 -10.72
C LEU A 98 4.19 18.94 -10.35
N ASP A 99 5.21 19.73 -10.05
CA ASP A 99 5.07 21.17 -9.78
C ASP A 99 4.39 21.89 -10.94
N LYS A 100 4.87 21.64 -12.17
CA LYS A 100 4.24 22.19 -13.39
C LYS A 100 2.81 21.71 -13.57
N LEU A 101 2.52 20.43 -13.31
CA LEU A 101 1.19 19.85 -13.41
C LEU A 101 0.21 20.57 -12.48
N LEU A 102 0.59 20.83 -11.22
CA LEU A 102 -0.25 21.54 -10.26
C LEU A 102 -0.51 22.98 -10.69
N ILE A 103 0.54 23.70 -11.14
CA ILE A 103 0.39 25.06 -11.63
C ILE A 103 -0.54 25.12 -12.84
N ASP A 104 -0.31 24.28 -13.84
CA ASP A 104 -1.09 24.26 -15.09
C ASP A 104 -2.56 23.85 -14.87
N SER A 105 -2.82 22.95 -13.90
CA SER A 105 -4.19 22.52 -13.54
C SER A 105 -5.01 23.64 -12.91
N GLY A 106 -4.36 24.63 -12.33
CA GLY A 106 -4.97 25.76 -11.69
C GLY A 106 -5.81 25.44 -10.47
N VAL A 107 -5.54 24.35 -9.79
CA VAL A 107 -6.19 23.96 -8.54
C VAL A 107 -5.68 24.82 -7.37
N ASP A 108 -6.56 25.14 -6.43
CA ASP A 108 -6.22 25.88 -5.22
C ASP A 108 -5.98 24.91 -4.04
N ALA A 109 -6.52 23.70 -4.12
CA ALA A 109 -6.30 22.60 -3.19
C ALA A 109 -6.36 21.24 -3.87
N LEU A 110 -5.54 20.28 -3.41
CA LEU A 110 -5.64 18.87 -3.74
C LEU A 110 -6.37 18.12 -2.62
N VAL A 111 -7.36 17.32 -2.96
CA VAL A 111 -7.99 16.36 -2.05
C VAL A 111 -7.47 14.97 -2.41
N TYR A 112 -6.85 14.30 -1.45
CA TYR A 112 -6.36 12.93 -1.60
C TYR A 112 -7.41 11.94 -1.05
N ASP A 113 -7.88 11.02 -1.88
CA ASP A 113 -8.86 9.98 -1.56
C ASP A 113 -8.51 8.66 -2.26
N LEU A 114 -7.57 7.91 -1.71
CA LEU A 114 -7.14 6.59 -2.18
C LEU A 114 -7.17 5.58 -1.04
N GLN A 115 -7.57 4.33 -1.32
CA GLN A 115 -7.50 3.25 -0.35
C GLN A 115 -6.10 2.65 -0.32
N ASP A 116 -5.36 2.92 0.74
CA ASP A 116 -4.10 2.24 1.07
C ASP A 116 -4.35 0.87 1.71
N ILE A 117 -3.31 0.04 1.75
CA ILE A 117 -3.36 -1.31 2.34
C ILE A 117 -2.43 -1.49 3.55
N GLY A 118 -1.79 -0.45 4.05
CA GLY A 118 -0.98 -0.49 5.26
C GLY A 118 0.45 -1.01 5.06
N ALA A 119 0.95 -1.11 3.83
CA ALA A 119 2.29 -1.58 3.50
C ALA A 119 3.12 -0.50 2.80
N ARG A 120 4.38 -0.30 3.24
CA ARG A 120 5.28 0.75 2.71
C ARG A 120 5.42 0.72 1.20
N PHE A 121 5.59 -0.44 0.61
CA PHE A 121 5.83 -0.58 -0.83
C PHE A 121 4.54 -0.53 -1.67
N TYR A 122 3.37 -0.26 -1.07
CA TYR A 122 2.15 0.03 -1.79
C TYR A 122 2.15 1.52 -2.16
N THR A 123 2.29 1.83 -3.45
CA THR A 123 2.80 3.12 -3.95
C THR A 123 1.88 4.33 -3.75
N TYR A 124 0.62 4.12 -3.39
CA TYR A 124 -0.33 5.24 -3.21
C TYR A 124 0.10 6.24 -2.14
N VAL A 125 0.70 5.76 -1.04
CA VAL A 125 1.23 6.66 -0.01
C VAL A 125 2.41 7.51 -0.52
N TRP A 126 3.14 7.02 -1.53
CA TRP A 126 4.23 7.77 -2.14
C TRP A 126 3.74 8.74 -3.22
N THR A 127 2.64 8.43 -3.92
CA THR A 127 1.89 9.42 -4.72
C THR A 127 1.42 10.57 -3.83
N MET A 128 0.89 10.28 -2.62
CA MET A 128 0.54 11.30 -1.63
C MET A 128 1.75 12.15 -1.24
N PHE A 129 2.86 11.51 -0.90
CA PHE A 129 4.10 12.22 -0.51
C PHE A 129 4.62 13.12 -1.63
N ASP A 130 4.77 12.60 -2.85
CA ASP A 130 5.31 13.37 -3.98
C ASP A 130 4.40 14.58 -4.30
N LEU A 131 3.08 14.42 -4.21
CA LEU A 131 2.11 15.51 -4.38
C LEU A 131 2.12 16.50 -3.19
N MET A 132 2.35 16.06 -1.95
CA MET A 132 2.53 16.95 -0.80
C MET A 132 3.79 17.83 -0.95
N VAL A 133 4.89 17.26 -1.44
CA VAL A 133 6.13 18.00 -1.74
C VAL A 133 5.86 19.06 -2.81
N SER A 134 5.17 18.68 -3.88
CA SER A 134 4.80 19.61 -4.95
C SER A 134 3.82 20.70 -4.47
N ALA A 135 2.82 20.32 -3.67
CA ALA A 135 1.88 21.26 -3.07
C ALA A 135 2.59 22.29 -2.16
N ALA A 136 3.53 21.83 -1.34
CA ALA A 136 4.34 22.72 -0.50
C ALA A 136 5.15 23.75 -1.31
N ARG A 137 5.72 23.34 -2.44
CA ARG A 137 6.51 24.21 -3.34
C ARG A 137 5.65 25.20 -4.11
N THR A 138 4.45 24.78 -4.51
CA THR A 138 3.57 25.58 -5.37
C THR A 138 2.55 26.40 -4.60
N GLY A 139 2.46 26.23 -3.27
CA GLY A 139 1.47 26.91 -2.43
C GLY A 139 0.05 26.38 -2.57
N VAL A 140 -0.14 25.20 -3.19
CA VAL A 140 -1.41 24.48 -3.25
C VAL A 140 -1.69 23.82 -1.89
N ARG A 141 -2.90 23.98 -1.35
CA ARG A 141 -3.30 23.31 -0.10
C ARG A 141 -3.42 21.80 -0.33
N PHE A 142 -3.12 20.99 0.68
CA PHE A 142 -3.24 19.55 0.62
C PHE A 142 -4.25 19.04 1.66
N VAL A 143 -5.27 18.35 1.22
CA VAL A 143 -6.36 17.82 2.05
C VAL A 143 -6.37 16.30 1.93
N VAL A 144 -6.23 15.58 3.04
CA VAL A 144 -6.39 14.12 3.06
C VAL A 144 -7.79 13.78 3.54
N ALA A 145 -8.61 13.19 2.67
CA ALA A 145 -9.89 12.59 3.03
C ALA A 145 -9.62 11.17 3.53
N ASP A 146 -9.39 11.04 4.85
CA ASP A 146 -8.79 9.85 5.44
C ASP A 146 -9.70 8.61 5.38
N ARG A 147 -9.05 7.45 5.25
CA ARG A 147 -9.68 6.13 5.20
C ARG A 147 -9.03 5.19 6.23
N PRO A 148 -9.78 4.23 6.79
CA PRO A 148 -9.24 3.18 7.64
C PRO A 148 -8.07 2.45 7.00
N ASN A 149 -7.05 2.14 7.82
CA ASN A 149 -6.06 1.16 7.44
C ASN A 149 -6.70 -0.25 7.54
N PRO A 150 -6.74 -1.04 6.45
CA PRO A 150 -7.44 -2.33 6.45
C PRO A 150 -6.79 -3.39 7.36
N LEU A 151 -5.53 -3.17 7.73
CA LEU A 151 -4.78 -4.06 8.63
C LEU A 151 -4.90 -3.65 10.10
N GLY A 152 -5.75 -2.67 10.42
CA GLY A 152 -5.79 -2.05 11.73
C GLY A 152 -4.60 -1.11 11.98
N GLY A 153 -4.55 -0.53 13.16
CA GLY A 153 -3.55 0.48 13.55
C GLY A 153 -2.83 0.18 14.86
N LEU A 154 -3.01 -1.02 15.45
CA LEU A 154 -2.37 -1.35 16.73
C LEU A 154 -0.89 -1.68 16.59
N VAL A 155 -0.46 -2.21 15.45
CA VAL A 155 0.90 -2.73 15.25
C VAL A 155 1.52 -2.24 13.95
N SER A 156 2.83 -2.04 14.01
CA SER A 156 3.74 -1.92 12.87
C SER A 156 4.75 -3.06 12.88
N GLU A 157 5.26 -3.46 11.71
CA GLU A 157 6.20 -4.57 11.55
C GLU A 157 7.26 -4.27 10.50
N GLY A 158 8.40 -4.93 10.65
CA GLY A 158 9.55 -4.84 9.76
C GLY A 158 10.37 -3.57 9.98
N PRO A 159 11.53 -3.47 9.32
CA PRO A 159 12.44 -2.36 9.54
C PRO A 159 11.92 -1.06 8.93
N LEU A 160 12.37 0.06 9.50
CA LEU A 160 12.33 1.34 8.83
C LEU A 160 13.18 1.29 7.54
N LEU A 161 12.74 2.00 6.51
CA LEU A 161 13.52 2.18 5.29
C LEU A 161 14.83 2.91 5.62
N ASP A 162 15.97 2.34 5.24
CA ASP A 162 17.22 3.08 5.18
C ASP A 162 17.16 4.07 4.02
N ARG A 163 17.47 5.34 4.28
CA ARG A 163 17.44 6.43 3.29
C ARG A 163 18.30 6.12 2.05
N ALA A 164 19.36 5.31 2.18
CA ALA A 164 20.16 4.87 1.05
C ALA A 164 19.40 3.98 0.06
N TYR A 165 18.29 3.38 0.48
CA TYR A 165 17.40 2.56 -0.35
C TYR A 165 16.11 3.27 -0.75
N ALA A 166 16.02 4.58 -0.51
CA ALA A 166 14.87 5.37 -0.93
C ALA A 166 14.66 5.30 -2.46
N GLY A 167 13.42 5.13 -2.87
CA GLY A 167 13.03 4.97 -4.27
C GLY A 167 11.51 4.86 -4.42
N PHE A 168 11.05 4.28 -5.51
CA PHE A 168 9.62 4.18 -5.81
C PHE A 168 8.82 3.31 -4.81
N LEU A 169 9.50 2.37 -4.09
CA LEU A 169 8.89 1.52 -3.05
C LEU A 169 8.97 2.11 -1.63
N GLY A 170 9.53 3.32 -1.50
CA GLY A 170 9.67 3.99 -0.21
C GLY A 170 10.46 5.26 -0.33
N ARG A 171 9.88 6.42 0.06
CA ARG A 171 10.53 7.74 0.00
C ARG A 171 11.15 8.16 1.33
N ALA A 172 10.65 7.60 2.44
CA ALA A 172 10.99 8.02 3.80
C ALA A 172 11.09 6.83 4.76
N PRO A 173 11.73 6.99 5.93
CA PRO A 173 11.84 5.96 6.96
C PRO A 173 10.49 5.55 7.54
N VAL A 174 9.81 4.64 6.86
CA VAL A 174 8.53 4.02 7.24
C VAL A 174 8.75 2.51 7.33
N PRO A 175 8.18 1.80 8.33
CA PRO A 175 8.32 0.34 8.42
C PRO A 175 7.52 -0.38 7.33
N VAL A 176 7.82 -1.65 7.11
CA VAL A 176 7.17 -2.47 6.06
C VAL A 176 5.64 -2.48 6.21
N ARG A 177 5.12 -2.82 7.39
CA ARG A 177 3.73 -2.61 7.80
C ARG A 177 3.69 -1.40 8.72
N HIS A 178 3.07 -0.30 8.29
CA HIS A 178 3.21 0.97 9.02
C HIS A 178 2.16 1.18 10.13
N GLY A 179 0.97 0.58 10.04
CA GLY A 179 -0.07 0.70 11.07
C GLY A 179 -0.70 2.09 11.21
N LEU A 180 -0.48 2.99 10.24
CA LEU A 180 -1.08 4.32 10.17
C LEU A 180 -2.15 4.39 9.10
N THR A 181 -3.10 5.31 9.22
CA THR A 181 -3.95 5.74 8.11
C THR A 181 -3.17 6.67 7.18
N CYS A 182 -3.72 6.98 5.98
CA CYS A 182 -3.11 7.97 5.10
C CYS A 182 -3.03 9.34 5.75
N GLY A 183 -4.05 9.75 6.51
CA GLY A 183 -4.07 11.03 7.23
C GLY A 183 -2.98 11.11 8.29
N GLU A 184 -2.79 10.05 9.07
CA GLU A 184 -1.72 9.97 10.07
C GLU A 184 -0.33 9.93 9.41
N LEU A 185 -0.20 9.18 8.32
CA LEU A 185 1.06 9.12 7.57
C LEU A 185 1.40 10.47 6.92
N ALA A 186 0.40 11.20 6.40
CA ALA A 186 0.58 12.54 5.88
C ALA A 186 1.09 13.50 6.96
N ARG A 187 0.54 13.45 8.18
CA ARG A 187 1.02 14.26 9.32
C ARG A 187 2.48 13.96 9.66
N TYR A 188 2.84 12.69 9.77
CA TYR A 188 4.22 12.25 10.01
C TYR A 188 5.17 12.74 8.91
N LEU A 189 4.81 12.54 7.64
CA LEU A 189 5.65 12.90 6.51
C LEU A 189 5.79 14.43 6.38
N ASN A 190 4.75 15.18 6.70
CA ASN A 190 4.75 16.64 6.58
C ASN A 190 5.74 17.34 7.53
N THR A 191 5.91 16.81 8.73
CA THR A 191 6.85 17.34 9.74
C THR A 191 8.29 16.89 9.55
N SER A 192 8.54 15.99 8.59
CA SER A 192 9.85 15.37 8.34
C SER A 192 10.23 15.41 6.86
N ALA A 193 9.90 14.35 6.13
CA ALA A 193 10.38 14.12 4.76
C ALA A 193 9.87 15.17 3.74
N VAL A 194 8.64 15.67 3.89
CA VAL A 194 8.11 16.75 3.03
C VAL A 194 8.87 18.04 3.30
N LEU A 195 9.05 18.40 4.58
CA LEU A 195 9.84 19.57 4.97
C LEU A 195 11.27 19.49 4.43
N ASP A 196 11.93 18.32 4.57
CA ASP A 196 13.28 18.09 4.04
C ASP A 196 13.33 18.25 2.50
N ALA A 197 12.33 17.72 1.77
CA ALA A 197 12.33 17.69 0.30
C ALA A 197 11.87 19.00 -0.35
N ALA A 198 10.92 19.73 0.28
CA ALA A 198 10.36 20.97 -0.26
C ALA A 198 10.98 22.25 0.32
N GLY A 199 11.71 22.15 1.44
CA GLY A 199 12.19 23.29 2.21
C GLY A 199 11.12 23.96 3.09
N THR A 200 9.86 23.52 2.98
CA THR A 200 8.72 23.97 3.79
C THR A 200 7.71 22.83 3.94
N ALA A 201 6.92 22.85 4.99
CA ALA A 201 5.80 21.94 5.17
C ALA A 201 4.65 22.31 4.21
N ALA A 202 3.87 21.32 3.78
CA ALA A 202 2.62 21.55 3.06
C ALA A 202 1.56 22.16 4.00
N ASP A 203 0.68 23.00 3.45
CA ASP A 203 -0.54 23.43 4.12
C ASP A 203 -1.52 22.24 4.15
N LEU A 204 -1.41 21.42 5.19
CA LEU A 204 -2.06 20.12 5.33
C LEU A 204 -3.31 20.21 6.21
N THR A 205 -4.42 19.71 5.67
CA THR A 205 -5.65 19.44 6.43
C THR A 205 -5.97 17.96 6.34
N VAL A 206 -6.36 17.31 7.44
CA VAL A 206 -6.87 15.93 7.43
C VAL A 206 -8.34 15.94 7.83
N ILE A 207 -9.19 15.40 6.95
CA ILE A 207 -10.60 15.12 7.23
C ILE A 207 -10.65 13.67 7.71
N ASP A 208 -10.65 13.49 9.02
CA ASP A 208 -10.56 12.19 9.70
C ASP A 208 -11.79 11.29 9.42
N ALA A 209 -11.60 9.98 9.59
CA ALA A 209 -12.68 8.99 9.54
C ALA A 209 -13.37 8.90 10.91
N ILE A 210 -14.69 9.00 10.94
CA ILE A 210 -15.46 8.90 12.20
C ILE A 210 -15.80 7.44 12.48
N GLY A 211 -15.59 7.01 13.73
CA GLY A 211 -15.97 5.69 14.21
C GLY A 211 -14.95 4.59 13.97
N TRP A 212 -13.85 4.85 13.28
CA TRP A 212 -12.74 3.91 13.19
C TRP A 212 -11.88 3.94 14.46
N ARG A 213 -11.48 2.78 14.91
CA ARG A 213 -10.54 2.56 16.02
C ARG A 213 -9.39 1.68 15.53
N ARG A 214 -8.22 1.84 16.10
CA ARG A 214 -7.00 1.11 15.70
C ARG A 214 -7.13 -0.41 15.75
N ALA A 215 -7.97 -0.94 16.63
CA ALA A 215 -8.25 -2.37 16.71
C ALA A 215 -9.15 -2.91 15.58
N MET A 216 -9.70 -2.05 14.72
CA MET A 216 -10.59 -2.46 13.63
C MET A 216 -9.79 -2.84 12.38
N HIS A 217 -9.89 -4.09 11.97
CA HIS A 217 -9.54 -4.54 10.61
C HIS A 217 -10.68 -4.17 9.64
N ALA A 218 -10.43 -4.30 8.34
CA ALA A 218 -11.35 -3.89 7.29
C ALA A 218 -12.79 -4.38 7.49
N GLU A 219 -12.98 -5.64 7.85
CA GLU A 219 -14.30 -6.26 8.01
C GLU A 219 -15.11 -5.66 9.17
N ALA A 220 -14.42 -5.13 10.20
CA ALA A 220 -15.08 -4.51 11.35
C ALA A 220 -15.55 -3.07 11.04
N THR A 221 -15.13 -2.47 9.94
CA THR A 221 -15.48 -1.09 9.58
C THR A 221 -16.88 -0.97 9.00
N GLY A 222 -17.44 -2.06 8.46
CA GLY A 222 -18.70 -2.06 7.72
C GLY A 222 -18.60 -1.42 6.32
N LEU A 223 -17.40 -1.01 5.88
CA LEU A 223 -17.15 -0.47 4.55
C LEU A 223 -16.99 -1.59 3.51
N PRO A 224 -17.49 -1.40 2.28
CA PRO A 224 -17.25 -2.35 1.20
C PRO A 224 -15.77 -2.35 0.82
N TRP A 225 -15.24 -3.55 0.49
CA TRP A 225 -13.92 -3.66 -0.10
C TRP A 225 -13.99 -3.41 -1.61
N VAL A 226 -13.30 -2.39 -2.07
CA VAL A 226 -13.02 -2.16 -3.49
C VAL A 226 -11.55 -2.49 -3.70
N ALA A 227 -11.27 -3.47 -4.55
CA ALA A 227 -9.90 -3.94 -4.79
C ALA A 227 -9.01 -2.78 -5.29
N PRO A 228 -8.00 -2.33 -4.53
CA PRO A 228 -7.27 -1.12 -4.87
C PRO A 228 -6.29 -1.30 -6.04
N SER A 229 -6.02 -2.54 -6.43
CA SER A 229 -5.24 -2.87 -7.63
C SER A 229 -5.66 -4.24 -8.16
N PRO A 230 -5.33 -4.61 -9.43
CA PRO A 230 -5.75 -5.87 -10.04
C PRO A 230 -5.36 -7.14 -9.26
N ASN A 231 -4.30 -7.08 -8.47
CA ASN A 231 -3.82 -8.21 -7.68
C ASN A 231 -4.06 -8.05 -6.16
N MET A 232 -5.05 -7.22 -5.78
CA MET A 232 -5.46 -7.03 -4.38
C MET A 232 -6.97 -7.28 -4.21
N PRO A 233 -7.48 -8.48 -4.58
CA PRO A 233 -8.92 -8.73 -4.72
C PRO A 233 -9.68 -8.72 -3.39
N THR A 234 -9.02 -9.09 -2.28
CA THR A 234 -9.70 -9.29 -0.99
C THR A 234 -8.90 -8.69 0.18
N THR A 235 -9.58 -8.52 1.31
CA THR A 235 -8.93 -8.15 2.58
C THR A 235 -8.02 -9.26 3.11
N ALA A 236 -8.28 -10.53 2.77
CA ALA A 236 -7.37 -11.63 3.07
C ALA A 236 -6.04 -11.48 2.34
N THR A 237 -6.09 -11.12 1.05
CA THR A 237 -4.90 -10.78 0.26
C THR A 237 -4.13 -9.62 0.90
N ALA A 238 -4.83 -8.54 1.29
CA ALA A 238 -4.21 -7.39 1.96
C ALA A 238 -3.53 -7.78 3.28
N THR A 239 -4.10 -8.72 4.03
CA THR A 239 -3.57 -9.19 5.32
C THR A 239 -2.21 -9.87 5.19
N VAL A 240 -2.00 -10.67 4.15
CA VAL A 240 -0.73 -11.39 3.94
C VAL A 240 0.30 -10.56 3.16
N TYR A 241 -0.15 -9.58 2.40
CA TYR A 241 0.66 -8.81 1.45
C TYR A 241 1.91 -8.16 2.06
N PRO A 242 1.92 -7.55 3.27
CA PRO A 242 3.13 -6.95 3.82
C PRO A 242 4.30 -7.93 3.94
N GLY A 243 4.01 -9.22 4.08
CA GLY A 243 4.99 -10.28 4.06
C GLY A 243 5.22 -10.87 2.67
N THR A 244 4.15 -11.32 2.02
CA THR A 244 4.27 -12.11 0.79
C THR A 244 4.69 -11.31 -0.43
N CYS A 245 4.57 -9.98 -0.41
CA CYS A 245 5.18 -9.12 -1.42
C CYS A 245 6.72 -9.26 -1.48
N LEU A 246 7.38 -9.66 -0.39
CA LEU A 246 8.83 -9.92 -0.38
C LEU A 246 9.24 -11.00 -1.40
N PHE A 247 8.34 -11.91 -1.76
CA PHE A 247 8.60 -12.92 -2.80
C PHE A 247 8.72 -12.34 -4.22
N GLU A 248 8.27 -11.10 -4.47
CA GLU A 248 8.59 -10.41 -5.72
C GLU A 248 10.09 -10.25 -5.91
N GLY A 249 10.85 -10.15 -4.81
CA GLY A 249 12.31 -10.10 -4.80
C GLY A 249 13.00 -11.45 -5.03
N THR A 250 12.27 -12.49 -5.42
CA THR A 250 12.79 -13.86 -5.61
C THR A 250 12.36 -14.46 -6.95
N ASN A 251 12.87 -15.65 -7.25
CA ASN A 251 12.42 -16.43 -8.41
C ASN A 251 11.14 -17.26 -8.16
N LEU A 252 10.47 -17.10 -7.02
CA LEU A 252 9.19 -17.72 -6.75
C LEU A 252 8.04 -16.90 -7.35
N SER A 253 6.94 -17.57 -7.71
CA SER A 253 5.66 -16.93 -7.94
C SER A 253 5.02 -16.59 -6.60
N GLU A 254 4.57 -15.35 -6.46
CA GLU A 254 3.75 -14.86 -5.35
C GLU A 254 2.23 -14.97 -5.65
N GLY A 255 1.87 -15.84 -6.59
CA GLY A 255 0.47 -16.12 -6.92
C GLY A 255 -0.18 -15.15 -7.91
N ARG A 256 0.52 -14.14 -8.44
CA ARG A 256 0.01 -13.32 -9.56
C ARG A 256 -0.35 -14.22 -10.73
N GLY A 257 -1.45 -13.92 -11.41
CA GLY A 257 -1.98 -14.78 -12.46
C GLY A 257 -2.80 -15.99 -11.96
N THR A 258 -3.11 -16.04 -10.67
CA THR A 258 -4.06 -16.96 -10.05
C THR A 258 -5.24 -16.22 -9.45
N THR A 259 -6.21 -16.93 -8.92
CA THR A 259 -7.33 -16.33 -8.16
C THR A 259 -6.95 -15.92 -6.72
N GLN A 260 -5.70 -16.19 -6.29
CA GLN A 260 -5.22 -15.98 -4.93
C GLN A 260 -3.82 -15.33 -4.94
N PRO A 261 -3.68 -14.13 -5.56
CA PRO A 261 -2.42 -13.41 -5.58
C PRO A 261 -1.97 -13.12 -4.15
N PHE A 262 -0.67 -13.26 -3.89
CA PHE A 262 -0.02 -13.09 -2.58
C PHE A 262 -0.45 -14.07 -1.48
N GLU A 263 -1.61 -14.71 -1.59
CA GLU A 263 -2.02 -15.78 -0.65
C GLU A 263 -1.36 -17.12 -0.98
N THR A 264 -0.80 -17.25 -2.20
CA THR A 264 -0.18 -18.45 -2.73
C THR A 264 1.24 -18.16 -3.16
N VAL A 265 2.19 -18.97 -2.69
CA VAL A 265 3.63 -18.85 -3.01
C VAL A 265 4.16 -20.20 -3.48
N GLY A 266 4.89 -20.22 -4.62
CA GLY A 266 5.42 -21.47 -5.13
C GLY A 266 6.42 -21.33 -6.27
N ALA A 267 7.08 -22.45 -6.59
CA ALA A 267 8.05 -22.54 -7.67
C ALA A 267 8.09 -23.94 -8.28
N PRO A 268 8.69 -24.12 -9.49
CA PRO A 268 8.78 -25.44 -10.13
C PRO A 268 9.63 -26.45 -9.37
N TYR A 269 10.57 -25.99 -8.55
CA TYR A 269 11.51 -26.82 -7.80
C TYR A 269 11.00 -27.22 -6.40
N ILE A 270 9.90 -26.64 -5.94
CA ILE A 270 9.33 -26.98 -4.62
C ILE A 270 8.72 -28.38 -4.64
N ASP A 271 9.04 -29.14 -3.61
CA ASP A 271 8.56 -30.51 -3.39
C ASP A 271 7.72 -30.66 -2.10
N ALA A 272 7.48 -31.88 -1.65
CA ALA A 272 6.63 -32.19 -0.50
C ALA A 272 7.21 -31.74 0.85
N ARG A 273 8.47 -31.34 0.93
CA ARG A 273 9.15 -30.96 2.18
C ARG A 273 8.74 -29.58 2.68
N PHE A 274 8.32 -28.67 1.78
CA PHE A 274 8.15 -27.24 2.12
C PHE A 274 7.02 -27.01 3.12
N ALA A 275 5.79 -27.49 2.83
CA ALA A 275 4.66 -27.24 3.72
C ALA A 275 4.83 -27.86 5.12
N PRO A 276 5.32 -29.12 5.28
CA PRO A 276 5.65 -29.65 6.61
C PRO A 276 6.70 -28.83 7.35
N ALA A 277 7.77 -28.41 6.67
CA ALA A 277 8.82 -27.60 7.29
C ALA A 277 8.30 -26.24 7.80
N LEU A 278 7.34 -25.64 7.11
CA LEU A 278 6.66 -24.42 7.60
C LEU A 278 5.74 -24.70 8.78
N ALA A 279 5.02 -25.82 8.78
CA ALA A 279 4.14 -26.21 9.86
C ALA A 279 4.92 -26.44 11.17
N GLU A 280 6.14 -27.04 11.09
CA GLU A 280 7.02 -27.23 12.24
C GLU A 280 7.47 -25.92 12.92
N LEU A 281 7.44 -24.79 12.20
CA LEU A 281 7.78 -23.49 12.78
C LEU A 281 6.71 -22.97 13.75
N ALA A 282 5.50 -23.55 13.74
CA ALA A 282 4.37 -23.17 14.60
C ALA A 282 4.13 -21.66 14.65
N LEU A 283 4.18 -20.98 13.47
CA LEU A 283 3.99 -19.53 13.38
C LEU A 283 2.58 -19.14 13.82
N PRO A 284 2.44 -18.11 14.67
CA PRO A 284 1.13 -17.77 15.23
C PRO A 284 0.18 -17.22 14.14
N GLY A 285 -1.11 -17.58 14.27
CA GLY A 285 -2.19 -17.03 13.46
C GLY A 285 -2.20 -17.46 11.99
N VAL A 286 -1.42 -18.46 11.57
CA VAL A 286 -1.36 -18.90 10.17
C VAL A 286 -1.17 -20.41 10.05
N HIS A 287 -1.83 -21.00 9.04
CA HIS A 287 -1.58 -22.36 8.57
C HIS A 287 -1.16 -22.36 7.11
N PHE A 288 -0.37 -23.36 6.72
CA PHE A 288 0.15 -23.51 5.37
C PHE A 288 -0.45 -24.76 4.73
N ARG A 289 -1.22 -24.59 3.66
CA ARG A 289 -1.78 -25.66 2.88
C ARG A 289 -0.88 -25.96 1.68
N ASP A 290 -0.39 -27.20 1.54
CA ASP A 290 0.28 -27.66 0.33
C ASP A 290 -0.68 -27.61 -0.86
N LEU A 291 -0.26 -27.03 -1.99
CA LEU A 291 -1.06 -26.97 -3.20
C LEU A 291 -0.20 -27.01 -4.47
N ARG A 292 -0.91 -27.27 -5.60
CA ARG A 292 -0.38 -27.04 -6.95
C ARG A 292 -1.24 -25.99 -7.64
N PHE A 293 -0.58 -25.12 -8.43
CA PHE A 293 -1.26 -24.06 -9.18
C PHE A 293 -0.52 -23.75 -10.48
N VAL A 294 -1.20 -23.08 -11.40
CA VAL A 294 -0.64 -22.63 -12.69
C VAL A 294 -0.93 -21.15 -12.85
N PRO A 295 0.08 -20.27 -12.75
CA PRO A 295 -0.10 -18.85 -13.04
C PRO A 295 -0.44 -18.65 -14.53
N THR A 296 -1.33 -17.72 -14.85
CA THR A 296 -1.69 -17.39 -16.24
C THR A 296 -0.82 -16.29 -16.84
N PHE A 297 -0.19 -15.47 -15.99
CA PHE A 297 0.76 -14.43 -16.38
C PHE A 297 1.82 -14.23 -15.29
N HIS A 298 2.80 -13.36 -15.53
CA HIS A 298 3.93 -13.06 -14.65
C HIS A 298 4.90 -14.26 -14.52
N LYS A 299 5.52 -14.44 -13.32
CA LYS A 299 6.52 -15.49 -13.09
C LYS A 299 5.94 -16.89 -13.31
N HIS A 300 6.65 -17.71 -14.06
CA HIS A 300 6.31 -19.10 -14.35
C HIS A 300 4.95 -19.30 -15.03
N ALA A 301 4.44 -18.32 -15.80
CA ALA A 301 3.18 -18.43 -16.53
C ALA A 301 3.08 -19.73 -17.33
N GLY A 302 1.94 -20.41 -17.23
CA GLY A 302 1.65 -21.68 -17.93
C GLY A 302 2.35 -22.92 -17.35
N ARG A 303 3.15 -22.80 -16.28
CA ARG A 303 3.85 -23.93 -15.64
C ARG A 303 3.11 -24.39 -14.39
N SER A 304 3.02 -25.69 -14.18
CA SER A 304 2.53 -26.25 -12.92
C SER A 304 3.57 -26.06 -11.82
N LEU A 305 3.21 -25.33 -10.78
CA LEU A 305 4.03 -25.07 -9.61
C LEU A 305 3.50 -25.86 -8.41
N ARG A 306 4.39 -26.20 -7.49
CA ARG A 306 4.02 -26.61 -6.13
C ARG A 306 4.41 -25.51 -5.17
N GLY A 307 3.66 -25.36 -4.09
CA GLY A 307 3.92 -24.36 -3.09
C GLY A 307 2.95 -24.46 -1.92
N VAL A 308 2.75 -23.34 -1.26
CA VAL A 308 1.82 -23.24 -0.13
C VAL A 308 0.83 -22.11 -0.34
N GLN A 309 -0.38 -22.31 0.18
CA GLN A 309 -1.35 -21.25 0.45
C GLN A 309 -1.31 -20.89 1.92
N LEU A 310 -1.25 -19.61 2.21
CA LEU A 310 -1.34 -19.07 3.56
C LEU A 310 -2.82 -18.94 3.96
N HIS A 311 -3.20 -19.54 5.08
CA HIS A 311 -4.50 -19.38 5.69
C HIS A 311 -4.34 -18.67 7.03
N VAL A 312 -4.68 -17.39 7.08
CA VAL A 312 -4.68 -16.62 8.32
C VAL A 312 -5.87 -17.06 9.17
N THR A 313 -5.59 -17.60 10.35
CA THR A 313 -6.59 -18.14 11.28
C THR A 313 -6.87 -17.18 12.43
N ASP A 314 -5.92 -16.30 12.75
CA ASP A 314 -6.04 -15.27 13.76
C ASP A 314 -5.24 -14.03 13.33
N ARG A 315 -5.93 -12.94 13.00
CA ARG A 315 -5.30 -11.70 12.52
C ARG A 315 -4.57 -10.93 13.60
N ASP A 316 -4.98 -11.06 14.84
CA ASP A 316 -4.40 -10.30 15.96
C ASP A 316 -3.02 -10.84 16.34
N THR A 317 -2.79 -12.14 16.14
CA THR A 317 -1.50 -12.79 16.38
C THR A 317 -0.66 -12.99 15.12
N PHE A 318 -1.25 -12.87 13.93
CA PHE A 318 -0.54 -13.05 12.67
C PHE A 318 0.43 -11.91 12.38
N ALA A 319 1.70 -12.26 12.20
CA ALA A 319 2.77 -11.34 11.84
C ALA A 319 3.24 -11.59 10.40
N PRO A 320 2.68 -10.91 9.37
CA PRO A 320 2.95 -11.19 7.97
C PRO A 320 4.43 -11.05 7.59
N VAL A 321 5.11 -10.02 8.06
CA VAL A 321 6.53 -9.79 7.73
C VAL A 321 7.40 -10.89 8.31
N ARG A 322 7.21 -11.22 9.59
CA ARG A 322 7.95 -12.30 10.25
C ARG A 322 7.67 -13.66 9.59
N THR A 323 6.42 -13.91 9.21
CA THR A 323 6.02 -15.13 8.50
C THR A 323 6.75 -15.28 7.17
N ALA A 324 6.79 -14.24 6.35
CA ALA A 324 7.48 -14.29 5.06
C ALA A 324 8.99 -14.44 5.21
N VAL A 325 9.62 -13.81 6.21
CA VAL A 325 11.05 -13.99 6.50
C VAL A 325 11.34 -15.44 6.90
N ALA A 326 10.49 -16.05 7.73
CA ALA A 326 10.61 -17.48 8.08
C ALA A 326 10.48 -18.40 6.85
N MET A 327 9.55 -18.08 5.94
CA MET A 327 9.39 -18.81 4.68
C MET A 327 10.62 -18.68 3.79
N LEU A 328 11.20 -17.47 3.64
CA LEU A 328 12.42 -17.24 2.85
C LEU A 328 13.62 -18.02 3.40
N ALA A 329 13.83 -18.01 4.73
CA ALA A 329 14.87 -18.80 5.37
C ALA A 329 14.69 -20.32 5.14
N THR A 330 13.45 -20.80 5.24
CA THR A 330 13.12 -22.22 5.00
C THR A 330 13.38 -22.61 3.54
N LEU A 331 13.00 -21.75 2.58
CA LEU A 331 13.25 -21.96 1.16
C LEU A 331 14.74 -22.03 0.84
N ARG A 332 15.54 -21.08 1.36
CA ARG A 332 16.99 -21.07 1.16
C ARG A 332 17.65 -22.33 1.68
N ARG A 333 17.23 -22.81 2.86
CA ARG A 333 17.75 -24.04 3.48
C ARG A 333 17.36 -25.30 2.71
N LEU A 334 16.10 -25.39 2.24
CA LEU A 334 15.59 -26.59 1.54
C LEU A 334 16.06 -26.70 0.09
N TYR A 335 16.24 -25.56 -0.57
CA TYR A 335 16.50 -25.46 -2.01
C TYR A 335 17.67 -24.50 -2.31
N PRO A 336 18.87 -24.74 -1.75
CA PRO A 336 19.99 -23.80 -1.82
C PRO A 336 20.48 -23.56 -3.25
N ASP A 337 20.34 -24.56 -4.15
CA ASP A 337 20.82 -24.49 -5.53
C ASP A 337 19.78 -23.90 -6.50
N ASP A 338 18.49 -23.95 -6.13
CA ASP A 338 17.37 -23.53 -6.99
C ASP A 338 16.82 -22.14 -6.61
N PHE A 339 16.85 -21.81 -5.29
CA PHE A 339 16.38 -20.52 -4.80
C PHE A 339 17.30 -19.38 -5.24
N ALA A 340 16.72 -18.34 -5.84
CA ALA A 340 17.47 -17.18 -6.31
C ALA A 340 16.75 -15.87 -6.02
N TRP A 341 17.54 -14.83 -5.76
CA TRP A 341 17.05 -13.45 -5.65
C TRP A 341 16.81 -12.87 -7.05
N HIS A 342 15.76 -12.08 -7.17
CA HIS A 342 15.45 -11.34 -8.39
C HIS A 342 16.26 -10.03 -8.44
N THR A 343 16.97 -9.82 -9.55
CA THR A 343 17.60 -8.54 -9.86
C THR A 343 16.81 -7.92 -11.02
N PRO A 344 16.20 -6.74 -10.86
CA PRO A 344 15.46 -6.11 -11.93
C PRO A 344 16.38 -5.87 -13.14
N GLY A 345 15.92 -6.23 -14.34
CA GLY A 345 16.53 -5.74 -15.57
C GLY A 345 16.44 -4.21 -15.59
N GLY A 346 17.45 -3.51 -16.10
CA GLY A 346 17.73 -2.07 -15.98
C GLY A 346 16.67 -1.06 -16.41
N GLY A 347 15.41 -1.28 -16.11
CA GLY A 347 14.26 -0.42 -16.43
C GLY A 347 13.48 0.14 -15.22
N ALA A 348 13.74 -0.34 -14.01
CA ALA A 348 13.12 0.29 -12.83
C ALA A 348 13.95 1.53 -12.45
N GLU A 349 13.40 2.72 -12.66
CA GLU A 349 14.05 3.99 -12.32
C GLU A 349 14.55 3.98 -10.87
N GLY A 350 15.85 4.17 -10.67
CA GLY A 350 16.51 4.22 -9.36
C GLY A 350 16.96 2.88 -8.75
N ALA A 351 16.67 1.74 -9.39
CA ALA A 351 17.05 0.43 -8.84
C ALA A 351 18.55 0.10 -9.00
N GLY A 352 19.24 0.64 -10.01
CA GLY A 352 20.63 0.30 -10.31
C GLY A 352 20.81 -1.22 -10.43
N HIS A 353 21.95 -1.76 -9.97
CA HIS A 353 22.20 -3.21 -9.88
C HIS A 353 21.74 -3.83 -8.54
N ARG A 354 20.79 -3.21 -7.82
CA ARG A 354 20.33 -3.70 -6.52
C ARG A 354 19.36 -4.86 -6.70
N HIS A 355 19.40 -5.81 -5.78
CA HIS A 355 18.39 -6.87 -5.70
C HIS A 355 17.02 -6.26 -5.31
N PHE A 356 15.95 -6.74 -5.92
CA PHE A 356 14.62 -6.19 -5.67
C PHE A 356 14.16 -6.39 -4.22
N ILE A 357 14.59 -7.49 -3.60
CA ILE A 357 14.36 -7.73 -2.17
C ILE A 357 14.96 -6.64 -1.27
N ASP A 358 16.11 -6.06 -1.64
CA ASP A 358 16.76 -5.01 -0.86
C ASP A 358 15.93 -3.71 -0.88
N LEU A 359 15.24 -3.43 -2.00
CA LEU A 359 14.31 -2.31 -2.12
C LEU A 359 13.03 -2.56 -1.30
N LEU A 360 12.47 -3.77 -1.38
CA LEU A 360 11.28 -4.16 -0.61
C LEU A 360 11.57 -4.15 0.91
N TRP A 361 12.71 -4.69 1.34
CA TRP A 361 13.09 -4.71 2.75
C TRP A 361 13.52 -3.34 3.27
N GLY A 362 14.05 -2.50 2.37
CA GLY A 362 14.60 -1.19 2.70
C GLY A 362 16.06 -1.21 3.15
N SER A 363 16.76 -2.30 2.95
CA SER A 363 18.19 -2.50 3.12
C SER A 363 18.62 -3.88 2.60
N ASP A 364 19.93 -4.15 2.45
CA ASP A 364 20.45 -5.45 2.04
C ASP A 364 20.57 -6.50 3.18
N ARG A 365 20.17 -6.13 4.39
CA ARG A 365 20.37 -6.95 5.59
C ARG A 365 19.64 -8.29 5.51
N LEU A 366 18.38 -8.31 5.06
CA LEU A 366 17.59 -9.55 4.96
C LEU A 366 18.25 -10.53 4.01
N ARG A 367 18.59 -10.09 2.80
CA ARG A 367 19.25 -10.92 1.80
C ARG A 367 20.55 -11.50 2.32
N ARG A 368 21.41 -10.66 2.91
CA ARG A 368 22.71 -11.10 3.46
C ARG A 368 22.54 -12.11 4.59
N ALA A 369 21.59 -11.93 5.50
CA ALA A 369 21.35 -12.89 6.57
C ALA A 369 20.87 -14.24 6.03
N VAL A 370 19.94 -14.22 5.06
CA VAL A 370 19.45 -15.45 4.41
C VAL A 370 20.57 -16.16 3.63
N ASP A 371 21.44 -15.42 2.93
CA ASP A 371 22.55 -15.99 2.15
C ASP A 371 23.66 -16.56 3.04
N ALA A 372 23.89 -15.96 4.21
CA ALA A 372 24.90 -16.40 5.17
C ALA A 372 24.42 -17.53 6.11
N ASP A 373 23.16 -17.98 5.95
CA ASP A 373 22.51 -18.93 6.89
C ASP A 373 22.49 -18.41 8.34
N ASP A 374 22.53 -17.09 8.50
CA ASP A 374 22.26 -16.43 9.77
C ASP A 374 20.75 -16.44 10.04
N ASP A 375 20.35 -16.37 11.32
CA ASP A 375 18.92 -16.31 11.66
C ASP A 375 18.30 -14.96 11.27
N PRO A 376 17.59 -14.87 10.10
CA PRO A 376 17.05 -13.60 9.65
C PRO A 376 15.85 -13.13 10.48
N LEU A 377 15.28 -13.99 11.32
CA LEU A 377 14.18 -13.62 12.23
C LEU A 377 14.63 -12.62 13.31
N LYS A 378 15.93 -12.51 13.56
CA LYS A 378 16.52 -11.46 14.42
C LYS A 378 16.37 -10.05 13.82
N LEU A 379 16.13 -9.95 12.51
CA LEU A 379 15.86 -8.67 11.84
C LEU A 379 14.38 -8.25 11.93
N CYS A 380 13.52 -9.16 12.38
CA CYS A 380 12.13 -8.90 12.63
C CYS A 380 11.95 -8.50 14.09
N ASP A 381 11.97 -7.20 14.38
CA ASP A 381 11.57 -6.71 15.69
C ASP A 381 10.16 -7.21 16.02
N PRO A 382 9.82 -7.42 17.30
CA PRO A 382 8.44 -7.70 17.69
C PRO A 382 7.52 -6.60 17.17
N PRO A 383 6.28 -6.96 16.75
CA PRO A 383 5.29 -5.97 16.39
C PRO A 383 5.15 -4.91 17.48
N ALA A 384 5.12 -3.65 17.10
CA ALA A 384 5.10 -2.52 18.03
C ALA A 384 4.01 -1.50 17.64
N PRO A 385 3.49 -0.72 18.59
CA PRO A 385 2.57 0.38 18.27
C PRO A 385 3.21 1.39 17.32
N PRO A 386 2.45 1.95 16.34
CA PRO A 386 2.96 2.94 15.40
C PRO A 386 3.54 4.19 16.06
N ALA A 387 3.03 4.60 17.21
CA ALA A 387 3.57 5.72 17.97
C ALA A 387 5.08 5.59 18.28
N ARG A 388 5.59 4.36 18.37
CA ARG A 388 7.00 4.10 18.66
C ARG A 388 7.95 4.63 17.57
N TRP A 389 7.49 4.69 16.32
CA TRP A 389 8.32 5.18 15.21
C TRP A 389 7.82 6.50 14.63
N ALA A 390 6.50 6.76 14.63
CA ALA A 390 5.90 7.97 14.06
C ALA A 390 5.71 9.10 15.10
N GLY A 391 5.70 8.76 16.40
CA GLY A 391 5.36 9.68 17.48
C GLY A 391 3.84 9.81 17.70
N GLU A 392 3.45 10.19 18.90
CA GLU A 392 2.03 10.38 19.27
C GLU A 392 1.37 11.50 18.47
N ASP A 393 2.12 12.55 18.11
CA ASP A 393 1.60 13.72 17.38
C ASP A 393 1.12 13.37 15.97
N ALA A 394 1.58 12.26 15.38
CA ALA A 394 1.10 11.79 14.09
C ALA A 394 -0.29 11.16 14.19
N LEU A 395 -0.64 10.60 15.36
CA LEU A 395 -1.85 9.81 15.54
C LEU A 395 -3.11 10.68 15.61
N LEU A 396 -4.19 10.16 15.04
CA LEU A 396 -5.53 10.76 15.03
C LEU A 396 -6.55 9.90 15.76
N TYR A 397 -6.29 8.62 15.87
CA TYR A 397 -7.26 7.63 16.35
C TYR A 397 -6.73 6.87 17.56
N THR A 398 -7.65 6.34 18.37
CA THR A 398 -7.38 5.56 19.58
C THR A 398 -7.60 4.06 19.38
#